data_e4c2bb42fd627f11a32215ea5884ad00
#
_entry.id   e4c2bb42fd627f11a32215ea5884ad00
#
_cell.length_a   1.000
_cell.length_b   1.000
_cell.length_c   1.000
_cell.angle_alpha   90.00
_cell.angle_beta   90.00
_cell.angle_gamma   90.00
#
_symmetry.space_group_name_H-M   'P 1'
#
loop_
_entity.id
_entity.type
_entity.pdbx_description
1 polymer ?
#
loop_
_entity_poly.entity_id
_entity_poly.type
_entity_poly.pdbx_seq_one_letter_code
_entity_poly.pdbx_strand_id
1 'polypeptide(L)'
;MAAVWLLHGGYNKLLGGSPRHLAIVQSVPHFAGMAGIRVLTTVGVFEVLVAVWILIGRAPRACAATQTVALLAMNACELTFARPLLLWPAGLVPLNLLFLGAAWIAADRTLPARLRTRLRRHPIPIEAHLHECLTLTYALPPEFLQRLLPPGLEVETAGGHGFMAVALVQTRALRPAGWPARLGQDFFLAGYRVFTTLRGADGRRLRGLYILRSDANRRRMVAGGNLLTHYNYHRCDARIDSLGERLRVMVRTPDGAGDLEVVADTAAAALPQNSPFHSIREARRFAGPLPFTFDHERETDGIVAIKATRTHWNPVPIAVDVSRASFFDQPGFAGCRPVLAAAFRVTGIDYRWERGVLIRSERS
;
A
#
# COMPACT_ATOMS: atom_id res chain seq x y z
N MET A 1 -25.09 -0.99 -12.59
CA MET A 1 -26.24 -0.85 -11.68
C MET A 1 -27.55 -0.57 -12.43
N ALA A 2 -27.68 0.51 -13.20
CA ALA A 2 -28.94 0.79 -13.94
C ALA A 2 -29.42 -0.39 -14.79
N ALA A 3 -28.52 -1.09 -15.52
CA ALA A 3 -28.89 -2.25 -16.31
C ALA A 3 -29.51 -3.40 -15.48
N VAL A 4 -29.07 -3.60 -14.24
CA VAL A 4 -29.65 -4.62 -13.34
C VAL A 4 -31.09 -4.26 -12.97
N TRP A 5 -31.34 -3.01 -12.59
CA TRP A 5 -32.68 -2.53 -12.28
C TRP A 5 -33.62 -2.56 -13.51
N LEU A 6 -33.08 -2.20 -14.71
CA LEU A 6 -33.86 -2.33 -15.95
C LEU A 6 -34.19 -3.77 -16.32
N LEU A 7 -33.25 -4.70 -16.13
CA LEU A 7 -33.49 -6.12 -16.40
C LEU A 7 -34.57 -6.69 -15.45
N HIS A 8 -34.44 -6.40 -14.15
CA HIS A 8 -35.38 -6.93 -13.18
C HIS A 8 -36.75 -6.25 -13.25
N GLY A 9 -36.80 -4.92 -13.34
CA GLY A 9 -38.05 -4.17 -13.42
C GLY A 9 -38.70 -4.26 -14.80
N GLY A 10 -37.94 -3.84 -15.82
CA GLY A 10 -38.48 -3.77 -17.18
C GLY A 10 -38.75 -5.14 -17.80
N TYR A 11 -37.66 -5.91 -18.03
CA TYR A 11 -37.79 -7.18 -18.74
C TYR A 11 -38.53 -8.25 -17.90
N ASN A 12 -38.06 -8.53 -16.67
CA ASN A 12 -38.61 -9.65 -15.90
C ASN A 12 -40.01 -9.41 -15.34
N LYS A 13 -40.34 -8.17 -14.92
CA LYS A 13 -41.60 -7.86 -14.24
C LYS A 13 -42.63 -7.23 -15.18
N LEU A 14 -42.26 -6.20 -15.95
CA LEU A 14 -43.23 -5.50 -16.81
C LEU A 14 -43.47 -6.20 -18.14
N LEU A 15 -42.44 -6.80 -18.75
CA LEU A 15 -42.57 -7.54 -20.01
C LEU A 15 -42.80 -9.04 -19.82
N GLY A 16 -42.92 -9.52 -18.58
CA GLY A 16 -43.19 -10.91 -18.29
C GLY A 16 -42.07 -11.90 -18.58
N GLY A 17 -40.83 -11.43 -18.69
CA GLY A 17 -39.68 -12.25 -19.02
C GLY A 17 -39.36 -13.35 -17.98
N SER A 18 -39.93 -13.28 -16.78
CA SER A 18 -39.75 -14.31 -15.75
C SER A 18 -41.09 -14.57 -14.95
N PRO A 19 -41.83 -15.65 -15.26
CA PRO A 19 -43.06 -16.02 -14.51
C PRO A 19 -42.84 -16.22 -13.02
N ARG A 20 -41.60 -16.58 -12.63
CA ARG A 20 -41.19 -16.79 -11.24
C ARG A 20 -41.40 -15.55 -10.36
N HIS A 21 -41.21 -14.33 -10.90
CA HIS A 21 -41.42 -13.11 -10.11
C HIS A 21 -42.85 -12.92 -9.67
N LEU A 22 -43.82 -13.31 -10.51
CA LEU A 22 -45.23 -13.31 -10.12
C LEU A 22 -45.49 -14.33 -9.02
N ALA A 23 -44.96 -15.55 -9.15
CA ALA A 23 -45.09 -16.57 -8.11
C ALA A 23 -44.49 -16.13 -6.76
N ILE A 24 -43.34 -15.45 -6.77
CA ILE A 24 -42.73 -14.88 -5.56
C ILE A 24 -43.65 -13.83 -4.93
N VAL A 25 -44.22 -12.90 -5.70
CA VAL A 25 -45.13 -11.88 -5.16
C VAL A 25 -46.38 -12.53 -4.61
N GLN A 26 -46.95 -13.51 -5.31
CA GLN A 26 -48.19 -14.21 -4.88
C GLN A 26 -47.98 -15.11 -3.66
N SER A 27 -46.79 -15.47 -3.29
CA SER A 27 -46.49 -16.19 -2.06
C SER A 27 -46.60 -15.32 -0.80
N VAL A 28 -46.63 -13.99 -0.96
CA VAL A 28 -46.83 -13.06 0.17
C VAL A 28 -48.31 -13.02 0.53
N PRO A 29 -48.69 -13.14 1.82
CA PRO A 29 -50.08 -13.03 2.25
C PRO A 29 -50.73 -11.76 1.70
N HIS A 30 -52.00 -11.89 1.26
CA HIS A 30 -52.83 -10.82 0.66
C HIS A 30 -52.46 -10.37 -0.76
N PHE A 31 -51.41 -10.93 -1.40
CA PHE A 31 -51.01 -10.58 -2.77
C PHE A 31 -51.39 -11.67 -3.79
N ALA A 32 -52.41 -12.47 -3.53
CA ALA A 32 -52.88 -13.48 -4.47
C ALA A 32 -53.67 -12.86 -5.65
N GLY A 33 -53.71 -13.54 -6.79
CA GLY A 33 -54.49 -13.16 -7.96
C GLY A 33 -54.16 -11.77 -8.52
N MET A 34 -55.18 -10.98 -8.81
CA MET A 34 -55.05 -9.63 -9.40
C MET A 34 -54.28 -8.65 -8.51
N ALA A 35 -54.31 -8.81 -7.18
CA ALA A 35 -53.51 -7.99 -6.26
C ALA A 35 -52.02 -8.22 -6.49
N GLY A 36 -51.58 -9.46 -6.67
CA GLY A 36 -50.20 -9.79 -6.96
C GLY A 36 -49.72 -9.22 -8.29
N ILE A 37 -50.54 -9.21 -9.33
CA ILE A 37 -50.19 -8.60 -10.63
C ILE A 37 -49.98 -7.09 -10.47
N ARG A 38 -50.86 -6.39 -9.75
CA ARG A 38 -50.72 -4.95 -9.49
C ARG A 38 -49.47 -4.64 -8.71
N VAL A 39 -49.16 -5.41 -7.67
CA VAL A 39 -47.90 -5.25 -6.88
C VAL A 39 -46.67 -5.48 -7.75
N LEU A 40 -46.65 -6.56 -8.54
CA LEU A 40 -45.54 -6.87 -9.45
C LEU A 40 -45.30 -5.72 -10.44
N THR A 41 -46.35 -5.18 -11.05
CA THR A 41 -46.27 -4.04 -11.98
C THR A 41 -45.75 -2.79 -11.27
N THR A 42 -46.24 -2.49 -10.07
CA THR A 42 -45.81 -1.33 -9.28
C THR A 42 -44.33 -1.44 -8.94
N VAL A 43 -43.87 -2.61 -8.48
CA VAL A 43 -42.44 -2.86 -8.21
C VAL A 43 -41.61 -2.76 -9.48
N GLY A 44 -42.12 -3.30 -10.61
CA GLY A 44 -41.42 -3.18 -11.90
C GLY A 44 -41.23 -1.73 -12.35
N VAL A 45 -42.30 -0.92 -12.26
CA VAL A 45 -42.23 0.53 -12.57
C VAL A 45 -41.22 1.25 -11.63
N PHE A 46 -41.32 0.97 -10.33
CA PHE A 46 -40.40 1.53 -9.36
C PHE A 46 -38.91 1.20 -9.71
N GLU A 47 -38.60 -0.05 -10.05
CA GLU A 47 -37.27 -0.47 -10.44
C GLU A 47 -36.79 0.23 -11.70
N VAL A 48 -37.64 0.44 -12.70
CA VAL A 48 -37.31 1.23 -13.89
C VAL A 48 -37.05 2.69 -13.53
N LEU A 49 -37.84 3.30 -12.65
CA LEU A 49 -37.62 4.67 -12.18
C LEU A 49 -36.29 4.80 -11.42
N VAL A 50 -35.94 3.82 -10.60
CA VAL A 50 -34.62 3.77 -9.95
C VAL A 50 -33.49 3.71 -10.99
N ALA A 51 -33.63 2.90 -12.04
CA ALA A 51 -32.65 2.83 -13.11
C ALA A 51 -32.47 4.19 -13.83
N VAL A 52 -33.60 4.86 -14.16
CA VAL A 52 -33.57 6.21 -14.75
C VAL A 52 -32.93 7.22 -13.78
N TRP A 53 -33.23 7.15 -12.49
CA TRP A 53 -32.62 8.01 -11.48
C TRP A 53 -31.08 7.82 -11.41
N ILE A 54 -30.60 6.58 -11.45
CA ILE A 54 -29.15 6.27 -11.54
C ILE A 54 -28.52 6.93 -12.76
N LEU A 55 -29.16 6.86 -13.93
CA LEU A 55 -28.66 7.44 -15.19
C LEU A 55 -28.63 8.97 -15.15
N ILE A 56 -29.64 9.61 -14.54
CA ILE A 56 -29.68 11.06 -14.36
C ILE A 56 -28.57 11.55 -13.41
N GLY A 57 -28.14 10.73 -12.43
CA GLY A 57 -27.06 11.02 -11.51
C GLY A 57 -27.34 12.14 -10.47
N ARG A 58 -28.60 12.57 -10.32
CA ARG A 58 -28.99 13.56 -9.29
C ARG A 58 -29.16 12.93 -7.93
N ALA A 59 -28.76 13.64 -6.86
CA ALA A 59 -28.84 13.19 -5.47
C ALA A 59 -28.38 11.71 -5.26
N PRO A 60 -27.14 11.37 -5.62
CA PRO A 60 -26.69 9.97 -5.69
C PRO A 60 -26.80 9.23 -4.34
N ARG A 61 -26.60 9.94 -3.20
CA ARG A 61 -26.76 9.34 -1.86
C ARG A 61 -28.20 8.98 -1.56
N ALA A 62 -29.19 9.84 -1.93
CA ALA A 62 -30.60 9.53 -1.78
C ALA A 62 -30.99 8.33 -2.66
N CYS A 63 -30.48 8.29 -3.90
CA CYS A 63 -30.69 7.14 -4.80
C CYS A 63 -30.12 5.84 -4.20
N ALA A 64 -28.91 5.86 -3.63
CA ALA A 64 -28.32 4.69 -2.98
C ALA A 64 -29.13 4.25 -1.73
N ALA A 65 -29.60 5.20 -0.93
CA ALA A 65 -30.46 4.91 0.21
C ALA A 65 -31.79 4.26 -0.21
N THR A 66 -32.42 4.78 -1.27
CA THR A 66 -33.64 4.19 -1.85
C THR A 66 -33.41 2.75 -2.34
N GLN A 67 -32.32 2.50 -3.05
CA GLN A 67 -31.91 1.14 -3.47
C GLN A 67 -31.71 0.22 -2.26
N THR A 68 -31.09 0.73 -1.19
CA THR A 68 -30.87 -0.04 0.04
C THR A 68 -32.17 -0.46 0.69
N VAL A 69 -33.09 0.49 0.89
CA VAL A 69 -34.40 0.20 1.50
C VAL A 69 -35.19 -0.79 0.64
N ALA A 70 -35.21 -0.56 -0.67
CA ALA A 70 -35.94 -1.43 -1.60
C ALA A 70 -35.40 -2.87 -1.59
N LEU A 71 -34.10 -3.06 -1.71
CA LEU A 71 -33.47 -4.39 -1.69
C LEU A 71 -33.64 -5.10 -0.35
N LEU A 72 -33.52 -4.38 0.77
CA LEU A 72 -33.74 -4.97 2.09
C LEU A 72 -35.21 -5.43 2.26
N ALA A 73 -36.15 -4.61 1.83
CA ALA A 73 -37.58 -4.98 1.89
C ALA A 73 -37.88 -6.18 0.99
N MET A 74 -37.38 -6.19 -0.26
CA MET A 74 -37.55 -7.32 -1.17
C MET A 74 -36.93 -8.59 -0.62
N ASN A 75 -35.67 -8.54 -0.15
CA ASN A 75 -34.98 -9.69 0.45
C ASN A 75 -35.74 -10.24 1.67
N ALA A 76 -36.26 -9.36 2.53
CA ALA A 76 -37.03 -9.77 3.69
C ALA A 76 -38.32 -10.54 3.27
N CYS A 77 -39.08 -10.03 2.29
CA CYS A 77 -40.23 -10.71 1.75
C CYS A 77 -39.86 -12.04 1.07
N GLU A 78 -38.86 -12.05 0.23
CA GLU A 78 -38.41 -13.23 -0.51
C GLU A 78 -37.95 -14.37 0.42
N LEU A 79 -37.13 -14.04 1.41
CA LEU A 79 -36.60 -15.03 2.37
C LEU A 79 -37.69 -15.56 3.33
N THR A 80 -38.68 -14.72 3.66
CA THR A 80 -39.74 -15.09 4.59
C THR A 80 -40.84 -15.93 3.91
N PHE A 81 -41.27 -15.51 2.71
CA PHE A 81 -42.48 -16.07 2.09
C PHE A 81 -42.21 -16.88 0.82
N ALA A 82 -41.08 -16.65 0.13
CA ALA A 82 -40.78 -17.20 -1.18
C ALA A 82 -39.52 -18.04 -1.24
N ARG A 83 -38.93 -18.42 -0.12
CA ARG A 83 -37.62 -19.12 -0.05
C ARG A 83 -37.53 -20.34 -0.99
N PRO A 84 -38.55 -21.21 -1.15
CA PRO A 84 -38.50 -22.36 -2.07
C PRO A 84 -38.43 -21.97 -3.54
N LEU A 85 -38.86 -20.75 -3.89
CA LEU A 85 -38.91 -20.23 -5.25
C LEU A 85 -37.59 -19.53 -5.65
N LEU A 86 -36.65 -19.36 -4.72
CA LEU A 86 -35.35 -18.70 -4.99
C LEU A 86 -34.39 -19.69 -5.63
N LEU A 87 -33.66 -19.25 -6.68
CA LEU A 87 -32.67 -20.07 -7.33
C LEU A 87 -31.44 -20.36 -6.43
N TRP A 88 -31.06 -19.39 -5.63
CA TRP A 88 -29.91 -19.50 -4.73
C TRP A 88 -30.12 -18.68 -3.45
N PRO A 89 -30.91 -19.19 -2.50
CA PRO A 89 -31.27 -18.45 -1.28
C PRO A 89 -30.06 -18.02 -0.45
N ALA A 90 -29.00 -18.87 -0.36
CA ALA A 90 -27.80 -18.56 0.40
C ALA A 90 -26.95 -17.45 -0.23
N GLY A 91 -27.01 -17.28 -1.55
CA GLY A 91 -26.27 -16.26 -2.27
C GLY A 91 -27.00 -14.93 -2.45
N LEU A 92 -28.30 -14.89 -2.20
CA LEU A 92 -29.13 -13.69 -2.40
C LEU A 92 -28.61 -12.51 -1.58
N VAL A 93 -28.42 -12.68 -0.28
CA VAL A 93 -28.00 -11.62 0.63
C VAL A 93 -26.57 -11.15 0.34
N PRO A 94 -25.55 -12.03 0.24
CA PRO A 94 -24.20 -11.62 -0.12
C PRO A 94 -24.12 -10.86 -1.44
N LEU A 95 -24.82 -11.32 -2.48
CA LEU A 95 -24.81 -10.68 -3.79
C LEU A 95 -25.43 -9.28 -3.75
N ASN A 96 -26.58 -9.13 -3.05
CA ASN A 96 -27.22 -7.83 -2.88
C ASN A 96 -26.40 -6.88 -2.00
N LEU A 97 -25.67 -7.38 -0.99
CA LEU A 97 -24.75 -6.56 -0.20
C LEU A 97 -23.57 -6.05 -1.04
N LEU A 98 -23.01 -6.87 -1.94
CA LEU A 98 -21.99 -6.44 -2.89
C LEU A 98 -22.53 -5.37 -3.85
N PHE A 99 -23.76 -5.56 -4.36
CA PHE A 99 -24.42 -4.58 -5.22
C PHE A 99 -24.67 -3.25 -4.50
N LEU A 100 -25.16 -3.28 -3.25
CA LEU A 100 -25.34 -2.08 -2.43
C LEU A 100 -24.01 -1.42 -2.09
N GLY A 101 -22.96 -2.19 -1.78
CA GLY A 101 -21.62 -1.66 -1.60
C GLY A 101 -21.13 -0.85 -2.82
N ALA A 102 -21.33 -1.40 -4.02
CA ALA A 102 -21.02 -0.71 -5.27
C ALA A 102 -21.88 0.56 -5.47
N ALA A 103 -23.17 0.52 -5.10
CA ALA A 103 -24.08 1.67 -5.18
C ALA A 103 -23.62 2.82 -4.26
N TRP A 104 -23.23 2.52 -3.03
CA TRP A 104 -22.71 3.51 -2.08
C TRP A 104 -21.34 4.06 -2.47
N ILE A 105 -20.42 3.22 -2.97
CA ILE A 105 -19.14 3.67 -3.52
C ILE A 105 -19.35 4.64 -4.69
N ALA A 106 -20.30 4.35 -5.58
CA ALA A 106 -20.63 5.22 -6.71
C ALA A 106 -21.33 6.52 -6.26
N ALA A 107 -22.11 6.47 -5.18
CA ALA A 107 -22.84 7.61 -4.63
C ALA A 107 -21.95 8.59 -3.86
N ASP A 108 -20.89 8.10 -3.20
CA ASP A 108 -19.92 8.92 -2.50
C ASP A 108 -18.60 8.99 -3.27
N ARG A 109 -18.46 10.01 -4.13
CA ARG A 109 -17.25 10.22 -4.94
C ARG A 109 -15.97 10.40 -4.12
N THR A 110 -16.10 10.73 -2.83
CA THR A 110 -14.94 10.89 -1.92
C THR A 110 -14.56 9.59 -1.23
N LEU A 111 -15.46 8.61 -1.17
CA LEU A 111 -15.24 7.34 -0.47
C LEU A 111 -14.06 6.54 -1.05
N PRO A 112 -13.89 6.39 -2.39
CA PRO A 112 -12.73 5.70 -2.96
C PRO A 112 -11.41 6.38 -2.59
N ALA A 113 -11.38 7.71 -2.60
CA ALA A 113 -10.19 8.48 -2.22
C ALA A 113 -9.85 8.26 -0.73
N ARG A 114 -10.84 8.38 0.17
CA ARG A 114 -10.67 8.14 1.61
C ARG A 114 -10.23 6.71 1.94
N LEU A 115 -10.81 5.72 1.25
CA LEU A 115 -10.41 4.32 1.41
C LEU A 115 -8.98 4.11 0.93
N ARG A 116 -8.62 4.67 -0.22
CA ARG A 116 -7.25 4.60 -0.76
C ARG A 116 -6.24 5.21 0.22
N THR A 117 -6.51 6.40 0.75
CA THR A 117 -5.66 7.05 1.75
C THR A 117 -5.48 6.17 2.98
N ARG A 118 -6.57 5.61 3.54
CA ARG A 118 -6.49 4.69 4.69
C ARG A 118 -5.72 3.41 4.39
N LEU A 119 -5.90 2.82 3.21
CA LEU A 119 -5.17 1.62 2.81
C LEU A 119 -3.67 1.88 2.70
N ARG A 120 -3.26 3.09 2.29
CA ARG A 120 -1.85 3.45 2.16
C ARG A 120 -1.13 3.71 3.48
N ARG A 121 -1.82 3.64 4.61
CA ARG A 121 -1.24 3.77 5.97
C ARG A 121 -0.64 2.49 6.51
N HIS A 122 -0.28 1.51 5.68
CA HIS A 122 0.21 0.21 6.15
C HIS A 122 -0.79 -0.46 7.12
N PRO A 123 -1.97 -0.88 6.64
CA PRO A 123 -3.13 -1.19 7.48
C PRO A 123 -3.01 -2.49 8.27
N ILE A 124 -2.11 -3.38 7.87
CA ILE A 124 -1.89 -4.70 8.49
C ILE A 124 -0.41 -4.91 8.82
N PRO A 125 -0.08 -5.58 9.91
CA PRO A 125 1.29 -6.00 10.16
C PRO A 125 1.77 -6.99 9.10
N ILE A 126 3.03 -6.87 8.67
CA ILE A 126 3.67 -7.77 7.72
C ILE A 126 4.98 -8.31 8.27
N GLU A 127 5.34 -9.51 7.84
CA GLU A 127 6.55 -10.21 8.21
C GLU A 127 7.32 -10.62 6.96
N ALA A 128 8.64 -10.64 7.07
CA ALA A 128 9.53 -11.12 6.03
C ALA A 128 10.84 -11.66 6.62
N HIS A 129 11.54 -12.46 5.84
CA HIS A 129 12.92 -12.85 6.11
C HIS A 129 13.84 -12.08 5.15
N LEU A 130 14.71 -11.22 5.69
CA LEU A 130 15.75 -10.53 4.93
C LEU A 130 16.95 -11.48 4.80
N HIS A 131 17.03 -12.16 3.66
CA HIS A 131 18.07 -13.15 3.39
C HIS A 131 19.45 -12.50 3.26
N GLU A 132 19.51 -11.39 2.53
CA GLU A 132 20.70 -10.59 2.29
C GLU A 132 20.29 -9.11 2.32
N CYS A 133 21.04 -8.28 3.01
CA CYS A 133 20.84 -6.84 3.04
C CYS A 133 22.20 -6.14 2.98
N LEU A 134 22.46 -5.44 1.87
CA LEU A 134 23.57 -4.50 1.76
C LEU A 134 23.04 -3.10 2.00
N THR A 135 23.70 -2.33 2.84
CA THR A 135 23.36 -0.93 3.09
C THR A 135 24.56 -0.07 2.74
N LEU A 136 24.40 0.80 1.75
CA LEU A 136 25.37 1.80 1.36
C LEU A 136 24.89 3.14 1.92
N THR A 137 25.68 3.74 2.82
CA THR A 137 25.34 5.00 3.45
C THR A 137 26.15 6.12 2.81
N TYR A 138 25.46 7.14 2.35
CA TYR A 138 26.03 8.33 1.75
C TYR A 138 25.89 9.53 2.66
N ALA A 139 26.93 10.34 2.78
CA ALA A 139 26.94 11.62 3.45
C ALA A 139 26.62 12.74 2.45
N LEU A 140 25.74 13.65 2.85
CA LEU A 140 25.31 14.83 2.08
C LEU A 140 25.15 16.03 3.02
N PRO A 141 25.12 17.26 2.49
CA PRO A 141 24.79 18.45 3.28
C PRO A 141 23.40 18.31 3.93
N PRO A 142 23.25 18.57 5.23
CA PRO A 142 21.98 18.42 5.92
C PRO A 142 20.87 19.28 5.32
N GLU A 143 21.17 20.50 4.91
CA GLU A 143 20.23 21.44 4.29
C GLU A 143 19.70 20.93 2.96
N PHE A 144 20.52 20.18 2.24
CA PHE A 144 20.12 19.53 1.00
C PHE A 144 19.10 18.43 1.28
N LEU A 145 19.40 17.51 2.22
CA LEU A 145 18.49 16.43 2.60
C LEU A 145 17.19 16.95 3.23
N GLN A 146 17.26 18.04 4.01
CA GLN A 146 16.08 18.63 4.63
C GLN A 146 15.06 19.08 3.59
N ARG A 147 15.47 19.57 2.43
CA ARG A 147 14.58 19.97 1.33
C ARG A 147 13.84 18.78 0.69
N LEU A 148 14.36 17.55 0.84
CA LEU A 148 13.73 16.33 0.35
C LEU A 148 12.69 15.77 1.33
N LEU A 149 12.64 16.28 2.55
CA LEU A 149 11.75 15.79 3.60
C LEU A 149 10.43 16.58 3.64
N PRO A 150 9.33 15.91 3.97
CA PRO A 150 8.07 16.59 4.26
C PRO A 150 8.14 17.35 5.58
N PRO A 151 7.23 18.32 5.80
CA PRO A 151 7.10 19.00 7.10
C PRO A 151 6.99 18.03 8.27
N GLY A 152 7.63 18.36 9.38
CA GLY A 152 7.61 17.55 10.61
C GLY A 152 8.73 16.49 10.71
N LEU A 153 9.43 16.18 9.62
CA LEU A 153 10.64 15.36 9.66
C LEU A 153 11.90 16.24 9.67
N GLU A 154 12.84 15.87 10.53
CA GLU A 154 14.16 16.51 10.63
C GLU A 154 15.24 15.52 10.18
N VAL A 155 16.23 16.00 9.43
CA VAL A 155 17.41 15.19 9.06
C VAL A 155 18.19 14.81 10.32
N GLU A 156 18.55 13.54 10.45
CA GLU A 156 19.49 13.10 11.46
C GLU A 156 20.93 13.39 11.01
N THR A 157 21.67 14.11 11.85
CA THR A 157 23.04 14.56 11.53
C THR A 157 24.09 13.94 12.43
N ALA A 158 25.32 13.78 11.91
CA ALA A 158 26.52 13.52 12.67
C ALA A 158 27.72 14.15 11.95
N GLY A 159 28.65 14.72 12.69
CA GLY A 159 29.88 15.34 12.13
C GLY A 159 29.59 16.42 11.08
N GLY A 160 28.49 17.18 11.19
CA GLY A 160 28.10 18.20 10.23
C GLY A 160 27.45 17.67 8.93
N HIS A 161 27.21 16.36 8.81
CA HIS A 161 26.61 15.72 7.64
C HIS A 161 25.23 15.14 7.97
N GLY A 162 24.34 15.15 6.98
CA GLY A 162 23.16 14.31 6.95
C GLY A 162 23.45 13.02 6.19
N PHE A 163 22.62 12.00 6.36
CA PHE A 163 22.87 10.68 5.77
C PHE A 163 21.68 10.14 5.02
N MET A 164 21.99 9.42 3.93
CA MET A 164 21.03 8.71 3.12
C MET A 164 21.54 7.27 2.89
N ALA A 165 20.64 6.29 3.00
CA ALA A 165 20.94 4.89 2.72
C ALA A 165 20.39 4.45 1.39
N VAL A 166 21.18 3.70 0.62
CA VAL A 166 20.72 2.82 -0.46
C VAL A 166 20.77 1.40 0.10
N ALA A 167 19.61 0.80 0.32
CA ALA A 167 19.50 -0.55 0.85
C ALA A 167 19.12 -1.53 -0.26
N LEU A 168 19.98 -2.55 -0.48
CA LEU A 168 19.80 -3.61 -1.45
C LEU A 168 19.40 -4.88 -0.69
N VAL A 169 18.16 -5.30 -0.82
CA VAL A 169 17.58 -6.32 0.06
C VAL A 169 17.00 -7.48 -0.74
N GLN A 170 17.51 -8.68 -0.49
CA GLN A 170 16.83 -9.92 -0.90
C GLN A 170 15.84 -10.31 0.18
N THR A 171 14.57 -10.09 -0.09
CA THR A 171 13.47 -10.39 0.82
C THR A 171 12.83 -11.71 0.46
N ARG A 172 12.60 -12.58 1.45
CA ARG A 172 11.89 -13.84 1.31
C ARG A 172 10.62 -13.84 2.15
N ALA A 173 9.62 -14.54 1.65
CA ALA A 173 8.37 -14.84 2.34
C ALA A 173 7.68 -13.60 2.95
N LEU A 174 7.67 -12.45 2.23
CA LEU A 174 6.89 -11.28 2.66
C LEU A 174 5.40 -11.61 2.66
N ARG A 175 4.75 -11.48 3.81
CA ARG A 175 3.37 -11.90 4.02
C ARG A 175 2.69 -11.09 5.14
N PRO A 176 1.34 -11.10 5.24
CA PRO A 176 0.66 -10.67 6.45
C PRO A 176 1.17 -11.45 7.66
N ALA A 177 1.33 -10.76 8.79
CA ALA A 177 1.83 -11.39 10.02
C ALA A 177 0.91 -12.53 10.47
N GLY A 178 1.52 -13.63 10.89
CA GLY A 178 0.82 -14.85 11.30
C GLY A 178 0.38 -15.78 10.16
N TRP A 179 0.59 -15.40 8.88
CA TRP A 179 0.32 -16.30 7.76
C TRP A 179 1.48 -17.27 7.53
N PRO A 180 1.21 -18.48 6.98
CA PRO A 180 2.27 -19.44 6.66
C PRO A 180 3.28 -18.87 5.65
N ALA A 181 4.58 -19.12 5.86
CA ALA A 181 5.66 -18.60 5.01
C ALA A 181 5.51 -18.96 3.51
N ARG A 182 4.92 -20.13 3.20
CA ARG A 182 4.63 -20.59 1.84
C ARG A 182 3.69 -19.69 1.04
N LEU A 183 2.91 -18.85 1.70
CA LEU A 183 2.01 -17.88 1.08
C LEU A 183 2.68 -16.52 0.87
N GLY A 184 3.91 -16.35 1.34
CA GLY A 184 4.70 -15.16 1.16
C GLY A 184 5.26 -15.03 -0.26
N GLN A 185 5.75 -13.83 -0.58
CA GLN A 185 6.43 -13.57 -1.85
C GLN A 185 7.90 -13.24 -1.62
N ASP A 186 8.73 -13.72 -2.54
CA ASP A 186 10.15 -13.40 -2.60
C ASP A 186 10.40 -12.31 -3.64
N PHE A 187 11.24 -11.33 -3.29
CA PHE A 187 11.61 -10.25 -4.19
C PHE A 187 12.93 -9.60 -3.79
N PHE A 188 13.52 -8.89 -4.73
CA PHE A 188 14.61 -7.96 -4.49
C PHE A 188 14.07 -6.53 -4.39
N LEU A 189 14.67 -5.74 -3.49
CA LEU A 189 14.36 -4.33 -3.28
C LEU A 189 15.64 -3.51 -3.25
N ALA A 190 15.68 -2.43 -4.04
CA ALA A 190 16.60 -1.30 -3.85
C ALA A 190 15.81 -0.13 -3.27
N GLY A 191 16.16 0.32 -2.06
CA GLY A 191 15.41 1.38 -1.36
C GLY A 191 16.30 2.56 -1.04
N TYR A 192 15.86 3.77 -1.42
CA TYR A 192 16.55 5.04 -1.18
C TYR A 192 15.90 5.77 -0.02
N ARG A 193 16.64 5.99 1.08
CA ARG A 193 16.08 6.38 2.37
C ARG A 193 16.94 7.42 3.06
N VAL A 194 16.30 8.47 3.62
CA VAL A 194 16.98 9.48 4.44
C VAL A 194 16.88 9.11 5.90
N PHE A 195 17.98 9.22 6.65
CA PHE A 195 17.98 9.08 8.12
C PHE A 195 17.34 10.32 8.74
N THR A 196 16.26 10.12 9.48
CA THR A 196 15.42 11.20 9.98
C THR A 196 14.97 10.98 11.41
N THR A 197 14.55 12.05 12.02
CA THR A 197 13.84 12.02 13.30
C THR A 197 12.48 12.71 13.16
N LEU A 198 11.51 12.20 13.90
CA LEU A 198 10.17 12.76 14.05
C LEU A 198 9.94 13.06 15.53
N ARG A 199 9.43 14.24 15.85
CA ARG A 199 8.98 14.53 17.21
C ARG A 199 7.59 13.92 17.41
N GLY A 200 7.49 12.91 18.29
CA GLY A 200 6.21 12.30 18.66
C GLY A 200 5.33 13.25 19.48
N ALA A 201 4.04 12.93 19.56
CA ALA A 201 3.08 13.70 20.37
C ALA A 201 3.44 13.74 21.88
N ASP A 202 4.21 12.76 22.35
CA ASP A 202 4.75 12.69 23.72
C ASP A 202 6.08 13.49 23.90
N GLY A 203 6.49 14.27 22.90
CA GLY A 203 7.74 15.02 22.87
C GLY A 203 8.99 14.18 22.61
N ARG A 204 8.89 12.85 22.53
CA ARG A 204 10.03 11.98 22.24
C ARG A 204 10.44 12.07 20.78
N ARG A 205 11.76 12.01 20.54
CA ARG A 205 12.31 11.91 19.19
C ARG A 205 12.28 10.46 18.73
N LEU A 206 11.44 10.18 17.74
CA LEU A 206 11.40 8.88 17.04
C LEU A 206 12.45 8.90 15.93
N ARG A 207 13.40 7.97 16.00
CA ARG A 207 14.46 7.83 15.01
C ARG A 207 14.04 6.84 13.92
N GLY A 208 14.11 7.24 12.66
CA GLY A 208 13.63 6.41 11.56
C GLY A 208 14.20 6.77 10.21
N LEU A 209 13.65 6.13 9.19
CA LEU A 209 14.01 6.30 7.79
C LEU A 209 12.82 6.83 7.00
N TYR A 210 12.99 7.93 6.26
CA TYR A 210 12.04 8.40 5.28
C TYR A 210 12.36 7.83 3.91
N ILE A 211 11.36 7.23 3.25
CA ILE A 211 11.52 6.55 1.97
C ILE A 211 11.33 7.54 0.82
N LEU A 212 12.34 7.73 -0.01
CA LEU A 212 12.25 8.55 -1.22
C LEU A 212 11.80 7.74 -2.43
N ARG A 213 12.35 6.52 -2.58
CA ARG A 213 12.08 5.62 -3.71
C ARG A 213 12.31 4.17 -3.29
N SER A 214 11.56 3.26 -3.89
CA SER A 214 11.70 1.82 -3.74
C SER A 214 11.59 1.13 -5.10
N ASP A 215 12.64 0.46 -5.55
CA ASP A 215 12.65 -0.29 -6.81
C ASP A 215 12.59 -1.78 -6.53
N ALA A 216 11.55 -2.47 -7.04
CA ALA A 216 11.35 -3.89 -6.78
C ALA A 216 11.24 -4.71 -8.07
N ASN A 217 11.80 -5.93 -8.06
CA ASN A 217 11.84 -6.80 -9.24
C ASN A 217 10.56 -7.61 -9.45
N ARG A 218 9.53 -7.49 -8.61
CA ARG A 218 8.26 -8.19 -8.74
C ARG A 218 7.08 -7.24 -8.92
N ARG A 219 6.31 -7.40 -9.99
CA ARG A 219 5.12 -6.57 -10.29
C ARG A 219 4.11 -6.57 -9.14
N ARG A 220 3.89 -7.73 -8.50
CA ARG A 220 2.98 -7.84 -7.35
C ARG A 220 3.45 -7.00 -6.17
N MET A 221 4.77 -6.95 -5.92
CA MET A 221 5.33 -6.09 -4.87
C MET A 221 5.13 -4.60 -5.19
N VAL A 222 5.38 -4.18 -6.43
CA VAL A 222 5.16 -2.80 -6.86
C VAL A 222 3.69 -2.39 -6.70
N ALA A 223 2.76 -3.24 -7.18
CA ALA A 223 1.33 -2.96 -7.08
C ALA A 223 0.85 -2.93 -5.62
N GLY A 224 1.19 -3.95 -4.82
CA GLY A 224 0.81 -4.05 -3.41
C GLY A 224 1.46 -2.94 -2.56
N GLY A 225 2.72 -2.63 -2.79
CA GLY A 225 3.43 -1.55 -2.11
C GLY A 225 2.79 -0.19 -2.36
N ASN A 226 2.48 0.15 -3.61
CA ASN A 226 1.81 1.41 -3.96
C ASN A 226 0.34 1.47 -3.51
N LEU A 227 -0.31 0.32 -3.30
CA LEU A 227 -1.66 0.25 -2.73
C LEU A 227 -1.67 0.49 -1.22
N LEU A 228 -0.66 -0.02 -0.49
CA LEU A 228 -0.65 -0.09 0.97
C LEU A 228 0.28 0.92 1.65
N THR A 229 1.14 1.62 0.87
CA THR A 229 2.10 2.61 1.36
C THR A 229 2.30 3.76 0.36
N HIS A 230 3.01 4.82 0.75
CA HIS A 230 3.47 5.90 -0.13
C HIS A 230 4.97 5.76 -0.47
N TYR A 231 5.56 4.57 -0.36
CA TYR A 231 7.00 4.36 -0.53
C TYR A 231 7.50 4.46 -1.97
N ASN A 232 6.65 4.93 -2.89
CA ASN A 232 7.03 5.22 -4.27
C ASN A 232 7.70 4.02 -4.95
N TYR A 233 6.99 2.90 -5.03
CA TYR A 233 7.50 1.68 -5.65
C TYR A 233 7.53 1.77 -7.16
N HIS A 234 8.69 1.44 -7.73
CA HIS A 234 8.93 1.32 -9.17
C HIS A 234 9.38 -0.10 -9.52
N ARG A 235 9.24 -0.45 -10.78
CA ARG A 235 9.74 -1.72 -11.30
C ARG A 235 11.23 -1.62 -11.56
N CYS A 236 11.97 -2.69 -11.23
CA CYS A 236 13.35 -2.88 -11.67
C CYS A 236 13.59 -4.30 -12.12
N ASP A 237 14.68 -4.50 -12.86
CA ASP A 237 15.32 -5.78 -13.07
C ASP A 237 16.61 -5.79 -12.25
N ALA A 238 16.79 -6.84 -11.45
CA ALA A 238 17.95 -6.98 -10.58
C ALA A 238 18.66 -8.30 -10.85
N ARG A 239 19.97 -8.23 -10.95
CA ARG A 239 20.86 -9.39 -11.04
C ARG A 239 21.87 -9.34 -9.90
N ILE A 240 22.06 -10.48 -9.25
CA ILE A 240 22.98 -10.64 -8.13
C ILE A 240 23.85 -11.84 -8.44
N ASP A 241 25.11 -11.60 -8.65
CA ASP A 241 26.12 -12.61 -8.95
C ASP A 241 27.09 -12.71 -7.76
N SER A 242 27.28 -13.90 -7.22
CA SER A 242 28.20 -14.18 -6.13
C SER A 242 29.38 -15.00 -6.64
N LEU A 243 30.60 -14.50 -6.42
CA LEU A 243 31.83 -15.18 -6.77
C LEU A 243 32.77 -15.15 -5.55
N GLY A 244 32.73 -16.23 -4.77
CA GLY A 244 33.44 -16.30 -3.49
C GLY A 244 32.94 -15.22 -2.53
N GLU A 245 33.84 -14.37 -2.04
CA GLU A 245 33.52 -13.26 -1.13
C GLU A 245 33.12 -11.97 -1.85
N ARG A 246 33.07 -11.98 -3.18
CA ARG A 246 32.60 -10.85 -3.98
C ARG A 246 31.17 -11.03 -4.39
N LEU A 247 30.37 -9.98 -4.15
CA LEU A 247 28.97 -9.90 -4.52
C LEU A 247 28.79 -8.72 -5.50
N ARG A 248 28.36 -9.02 -6.72
CA ARG A 248 28.00 -8.00 -7.71
C ARG A 248 26.49 -7.86 -7.76
N VAL A 249 25.99 -6.64 -7.57
CA VAL A 249 24.57 -6.30 -7.66
C VAL A 249 24.39 -5.30 -8.80
N MET A 250 23.54 -5.65 -9.75
CA MET A 250 23.14 -4.78 -10.86
C MET A 250 21.64 -4.56 -10.79
N VAL A 251 21.20 -3.30 -10.80
CA VAL A 251 19.80 -2.89 -10.86
C VAL A 251 19.62 -2.04 -12.12
N ARG A 252 18.56 -2.32 -12.87
CA ARG A 252 18.16 -1.53 -14.03
C ARG A 252 16.68 -1.20 -13.90
N THR A 253 16.35 0.06 -14.07
CA THR A 253 14.98 0.58 -13.98
C THR A 253 14.52 1.06 -15.35
N PRO A 254 13.22 0.92 -15.72
CA PRO A 254 12.71 1.34 -17.02
C PRO A 254 12.90 2.84 -17.31
N ASP A 255 12.90 3.66 -16.24
CA ASP A 255 13.13 5.11 -16.29
C ASP A 255 14.62 5.50 -16.21
N GLY A 256 15.51 4.53 -15.99
CA GLY A 256 16.95 4.75 -15.77
C GLY A 256 17.30 5.49 -14.48
N ALA A 257 16.29 5.97 -13.72
CA ALA A 257 16.50 6.84 -12.57
C ALA A 257 16.94 6.11 -11.29
N GLY A 258 16.82 4.78 -11.25
CA GLY A 258 17.27 3.92 -10.15
C GLY A 258 18.35 2.93 -10.54
N ASP A 259 19.02 3.13 -11.68
CA ASP A 259 20.09 2.23 -12.10
C ASP A 259 21.25 2.25 -11.10
N LEU A 260 21.71 1.07 -10.70
CA LEU A 260 22.76 0.90 -9.75
C LEU A 260 23.66 -0.27 -10.14
N GLU A 261 24.95 -0.10 -9.96
CA GLU A 261 25.94 -1.17 -10.12
C GLU A 261 26.96 -1.10 -9.00
N VAL A 262 27.03 -2.16 -8.20
CA VAL A 262 27.86 -2.27 -6.99
C VAL A 262 28.58 -3.60 -6.99
N VAL A 263 29.86 -3.56 -6.68
CA VAL A 263 30.67 -4.73 -6.32
C VAL A 263 31.01 -4.62 -4.84
N ALA A 264 30.58 -5.57 -4.05
CA ALA A 264 30.88 -5.65 -2.62
C ALA A 264 31.92 -6.74 -2.36
N ASP A 265 32.95 -6.42 -1.58
CA ASP A 265 33.89 -7.38 -1.01
C ASP A 265 33.49 -7.62 0.44
N THR A 266 32.99 -8.81 0.74
CA THR A 266 32.45 -9.16 2.05
C THR A 266 33.51 -9.57 3.07
N ALA A 267 34.77 -9.80 2.63
CA ALA A 267 35.93 -10.05 3.50
C ALA A 267 36.62 -8.76 3.98
N ALA A 268 36.47 -7.68 3.23
CA ALA A 268 37.15 -6.42 3.53
C ALA A 268 36.31 -5.55 4.47
N ALA A 269 36.82 -5.32 5.68
CA ALA A 269 36.13 -4.53 6.72
C ALA A 269 36.81 -3.15 6.86
N ALA A 270 36.56 -2.23 5.92
CA ALA A 270 37.11 -0.89 5.97
C ALA A 270 36.04 0.19 5.71
N LEU A 271 36.25 1.37 6.32
CA LEU A 271 35.52 2.57 5.91
C LEU A 271 36.06 3.07 4.56
N PRO A 272 35.17 3.64 3.72
CA PRO A 272 35.64 4.34 2.51
C PRO A 272 36.63 5.44 2.85
N GLN A 273 37.62 5.68 1.93
CA GLN A 273 38.70 6.61 2.15
C GLN A 273 38.27 8.05 2.50
N ASN A 274 37.11 8.49 1.94
CA ASN A 274 36.53 9.81 2.17
C ASN A 274 35.38 9.77 3.17
N SER A 275 35.31 8.75 4.03
CA SER A 275 34.25 8.63 5.03
C SER A 275 34.31 9.79 6.04
N PRO A 276 33.19 10.46 6.37
CA PRO A 276 33.18 11.43 7.45
C PRO A 276 33.19 10.78 8.84
N PHE A 277 33.06 9.45 8.93
CA PHE A 277 33.10 8.72 10.20
C PHE A 277 34.58 8.43 10.59
N HIS A 278 34.90 8.65 11.85
CA HIS A 278 36.23 8.36 12.40
C HIS A 278 36.42 6.88 12.77
N SER A 279 35.32 6.12 12.85
CA SER A 279 35.35 4.70 13.20
C SER A 279 34.18 3.93 12.66
N ILE A 280 34.35 2.61 12.47
CA ILE A 280 33.26 1.68 12.15
C ILE A 280 32.15 1.72 13.23
N ARG A 281 32.53 1.92 14.49
CA ARG A 281 31.57 2.02 15.60
C ARG A 281 30.63 3.22 15.44
N GLU A 282 31.15 4.35 15.03
CA GLU A 282 30.35 5.55 14.72
C GLU A 282 29.46 5.31 13.50
N ALA A 283 30.02 4.77 12.42
CA ALA A 283 29.29 4.47 11.19
C ALA A 283 28.13 3.47 11.40
N ARG A 284 28.25 2.53 12.35
CA ARG A 284 27.19 1.54 12.67
C ARG A 284 25.87 2.20 13.07
N ARG A 285 25.87 3.41 13.56
CA ARG A 285 24.65 4.18 13.85
C ARG A 285 23.81 4.43 12.59
N PHE A 286 24.45 4.48 11.43
CA PHE A 286 23.85 4.72 10.12
C PHE A 286 23.93 3.48 9.20
N ALA A 287 24.04 2.29 9.78
CA ALA A 287 24.19 1.04 9.03
C ALA A 287 22.86 0.51 8.44
N GLY A 288 21.78 1.24 8.54
CA GLY A 288 20.47 0.84 8.02
C GLY A 288 19.54 0.35 9.09
N PRO A 289 18.60 -0.62 8.87
CA PRO A 289 17.23 -0.33 9.29
C PRO A 289 17.12 0.20 10.70
N LEU A 290 16.28 1.22 10.85
CA LEU A 290 15.97 1.88 12.11
C LEU A 290 14.64 1.37 12.68
N PRO A 291 14.32 1.69 13.96
CA PRO A 291 13.08 1.24 14.61
C PRO A 291 11.81 1.73 13.92
N PHE A 292 11.90 2.83 13.17
CA PHE A 292 10.76 3.39 12.45
C PHE A 292 11.07 3.59 10.97
N THR A 293 10.02 3.46 10.16
CA THR A 293 9.97 3.95 8.79
C THR A 293 8.87 5.00 8.73
N PHE A 294 9.18 6.12 8.10
CA PHE A 294 8.24 7.23 7.95
C PHE A 294 7.77 7.35 6.51
N ASP A 295 6.51 7.72 6.39
CA ASP A 295 5.83 7.96 5.13
C ASP A 295 5.01 9.25 5.20
N HIS A 296 4.84 9.96 4.09
CA HIS A 296 4.09 11.22 4.05
C HIS A 296 2.74 11.04 3.38
N GLU A 297 1.67 11.20 4.16
CA GLU A 297 0.30 11.26 3.65
C GLU A 297 -0.05 12.69 3.25
N ARG A 298 0.10 12.99 1.96
CA ARG A 298 -0.12 14.35 1.41
C ARG A 298 -1.56 14.84 1.59
N GLU A 299 -2.53 13.92 1.61
CA GLU A 299 -3.96 14.23 1.73
C GLU A 299 -4.33 14.86 3.08
N THR A 300 -3.57 14.55 4.13
CA THR A 300 -3.79 15.09 5.50
C THR A 300 -2.61 15.87 6.04
N ASP A 301 -1.55 16.00 5.24
CA ASP A 301 -0.26 16.60 5.63
C ASP A 301 0.31 15.98 6.93
N GLY A 302 0.17 14.66 7.04
CA GLY A 302 0.58 13.90 8.22
C GLY A 302 1.69 12.90 7.91
N ILE A 303 2.43 12.51 8.95
CA ILE A 303 3.46 11.48 8.85
C ILE A 303 2.90 10.15 9.34
N VAL A 304 2.94 9.13 8.50
CA VAL A 304 2.65 7.75 8.90
C VAL A 304 3.92 7.13 9.43
N ALA A 305 3.94 6.82 10.71
CA ALA A 305 5.05 6.14 11.36
C ALA A 305 4.78 4.63 11.45
N ILE A 306 5.65 3.82 10.88
CA ILE A 306 5.58 2.37 10.91
C ILE A 306 6.71 1.85 11.78
N LYS A 307 6.37 1.23 12.92
CA LYS A 307 7.35 0.59 13.79
C LYS A 307 7.82 -0.72 13.18
N ALA A 308 9.13 -0.95 13.21
CA ALA A 308 9.74 -2.19 12.75
C ALA A 308 10.48 -2.89 13.90
N THR A 309 10.30 -4.20 13.98
CA THR A 309 11.01 -5.09 14.91
C THR A 309 11.78 -6.14 14.13
N ARG A 310 12.87 -6.64 14.72
CA ARG A 310 13.76 -7.62 14.13
C ARG A 310 14.40 -8.50 15.19
N THR A 311 14.77 -9.71 14.80
CA THR A 311 15.37 -10.68 15.72
C THR A 311 16.74 -10.26 16.23
N HIS A 312 17.55 -9.70 15.33
CA HIS A 312 18.90 -9.18 15.65
C HIS A 312 19.32 -8.11 14.64
N TRP A 313 20.40 -7.42 14.93
CA TRP A 313 21.01 -6.45 14.04
C TRP A 313 22.52 -6.40 14.22
N ASN A 314 23.24 -7.23 13.46
CA ASN A 314 24.69 -7.36 13.50
C ASN A 314 25.30 -6.98 12.15
N PRO A 315 25.35 -5.67 11.81
CA PRO A 315 25.93 -5.22 10.56
C PRO A 315 27.44 -5.45 10.56
N VAL A 316 27.91 -6.17 9.53
CA VAL A 316 29.32 -6.39 9.26
C VAL A 316 29.75 -5.34 8.24
N PRO A 317 30.81 -4.54 8.50
CA PRO A 317 31.31 -3.60 7.52
C PRO A 317 31.91 -4.36 6.33
N ILE A 318 31.72 -3.79 5.13
CA ILE A 318 32.21 -4.34 3.87
C ILE A 318 32.84 -3.24 3.03
N ALA A 319 33.75 -3.59 2.15
CA ALA A 319 34.22 -2.69 1.11
C ALA A 319 33.31 -2.77 -0.11
N VAL A 320 33.01 -1.64 -0.73
CA VAL A 320 32.20 -1.58 -1.95
C VAL A 320 32.81 -0.64 -2.96
N ASP A 321 32.70 -1.03 -4.23
CA ASP A 321 32.94 -0.17 -5.38
C ASP A 321 31.58 0.06 -6.08
N VAL A 322 31.23 1.34 -6.32
CA VAL A 322 29.98 1.76 -6.92
C VAL A 322 30.29 2.42 -8.25
N SER A 323 30.14 1.67 -9.35
CA SER A 323 30.42 2.17 -10.70
C SER A 323 29.25 2.95 -11.30
N ARG A 324 28.01 2.77 -10.78
CA ARG A 324 26.80 3.48 -11.22
C ARG A 324 25.84 3.66 -10.06
N ALA A 325 25.25 4.87 -9.93
CA ALA A 325 24.20 5.19 -8.98
C ALA A 325 23.34 6.35 -9.50
N SER A 326 22.56 6.09 -10.57
CA SER A 326 21.85 7.12 -11.32
C SER A 326 20.75 7.85 -10.53
N PHE A 327 20.37 7.32 -9.36
CA PHE A 327 19.47 8.05 -8.45
C PHE A 327 20.04 9.42 -8.06
N PHE A 328 21.35 9.53 -7.94
CA PHE A 328 22.03 10.79 -7.59
C PHE A 328 22.24 11.71 -8.80
N ASP A 329 22.03 11.23 -10.02
CA ASP A 329 22.14 12.02 -11.25
C ASP A 329 20.84 12.77 -11.59
N GLN A 330 19.78 12.57 -10.80
CA GLN A 330 18.50 13.23 -11.01
C GLN A 330 18.60 14.75 -10.73
N PRO A 331 17.76 15.57 -11.40
CA PRO A 331 17.78 17.03 -11.20
C PRO A 331 17.65 17.48 -9.75
N GLY A 332 16.94 16.69 -8.91
CA GLY A 332 16.83 16.94 -7.47
C GLY A 332 18.15 16.91 -6.71
N PHE A 333 19.20 16.28 -7.27
CA PHE A 333 20.54 16.19 -6.70
C PHE A 333 21.56 17.10 -7.41
N ALA A 334 21.11 17.95 -8.33
CA ALA A 334 22.00 18.85 -9.06
C ALA A 334 22.82 19.73 -8.08
N GLY A 335 24.14 19.76 -8.31
CA GLY A 335 25.07 20.51 -7.46
C GLY A 335 25.44 19.84 -6.13
N CYS A 336 24.88 18.65 -5.83
CA CYS A 336 25.24 17.86 -4.66
C CYS A 336 26.08 16.63 -5.08
N ARG A 337 27.21 16.39 -4.42
CA ARG A 337 28.02 15.18 -4.62
C ARG A 337 27.92 14.31 -3.37
N PRO A 338 27.13 13.22 -3.41
CA PRO A 338 27.07 12.27 -2.31
C PRO A 338 28.40 11.59 -2.09
N VAL A 339 28.88 11.54 -0.85
CA VAL A 339 30.11 10.84 -0.48
C VAL A 339 29.75 9.52 0.15
N LEU A 340 30.26 8.41 -0.37
CA LEU A 340 30.07 7.10 0.27
C LEU A 340 30.75 7.13 1.64
N ALA A 341 29.94 7.02 2.69
CA ALA A 341 30.39 7.15 4.08
C ALA A 341 30.65 5.79 4.74
N ALA A 342 29.85 4.79 4.43
CA ALA A 342 30.00 3.43 4.97
C ALA A 342 29.21 2.43 4.12
N ALA A 343 29.60 1.16 4.19
CA ALA A 343 28.83 0.06 3.67
C ALA A 343 28.79 -1.10 4.68
N PHE A 344 27.62 -1.72 4.80
CA PHE A 344 27.39 -2.83 5.73
C PHE A 344 26.62 -3.96 5.07
N ARG A 345 26.90 -5.17 5.51
CA ARG A 345 26.16 -6.38 5.16
C ARG A 345 25.49 -6.97 6.38
N VAL A 346 24.25 -7.40 6.22
CA VAL A 346 23.49 -8.16 7.22
C VAL A 346 22.75 -9.29 6.53
N THR A 347 22.73 -10.46 7.16
CA THR A 347 22.11 -11.66 6.60
C THR A 347 21.17 -12.32 7.62
N GLY A 348 20.16 -13.02 7.14
CA GLY A 348 19.35 -13.94 7.93
C GLY A 348 18.50 -13.27 9.02
N ILE A 349 17.83 -12.15 8.72
CA ILE A 349 17.05 -11.38 9.71
C ILE A 349 15.57 -11.65 9.51
N ASP A 350 14.85 -12.07 10.55
CA ASP A 350 13.40 -11.99 10.58
C ASP A 350 12.99 -10.58 10.95
N TYR A 351 12.11 -10.03 10.12
CA TYR A 351 11.72 -8.64 10.17
C TYR A 351 10.20 -8.51 10.18
N ARG A 352 9.68 -7.64 11.04
CA ARG A 352 8.25 -7.37 11.15
C ARG A 352 8.00 -5.87 11.15
N TRP A 353 7.06 -5.44 10.32
CA TRP A 353 6.51 -4.09 10.31
C TRP A 353 5.13 -4.12 10.95
N GLU A 354 4.91 -3.25 11.91
CA GLU A 354 3.62 -3.07 12.56
C GLU A 354 2.69 -2.20 11.70
N ARG A 355 1.45 -2.04 12.14
CA ARG A 355 0.51 -1.10 11.51
C ARG A 355 1.07 0.32 11.55
N GLY A 356 0.85 1.06 10.47
CA GLY A 356 1.19 2.47 10.44
C GLY A 356 0.25 3.32 11.30
N VAL A 357 0.85 4.24 12.03
CA VAL A 357 0.16 5.21 12.88
C VAL A 357 0.33 6.60 12.28
N LEU A 358 -0.78 7.29 12.02
CA LEU A 358 -0.74 8.66 11.53
C LEU A 358 -0.43 9.61 12.68
N ILE A 359 0.66 10.34 12.55
CA ILE A 359 1.07 11.43 13.45
C ILE A 359 0.82 12.73 12.69
N ARG A 360 -0.03 13.58 13.21
CA ARG A 360 -0.27 14.90 12.65
C ARG A 360 0.79 15.85 13.20
N SER A 361 1.42 16.61 12.33
CA SER A 361 2.24 17.75 12.76
C SER A 361 1.30 18.76 13.43
N GLU A 362 1.54 19.10 14.68
CA GLU A 362 0.93 20.29 15.26
C GLU A 362 1.44 21.48 14.43
N ARG A 363 0.55 22.14 13.71
CA ARG A 363 0.89 23.39 13.04
C ARG A 363 1.19 24.39 14.16
N SER A 364 2.46 24.75 14.29
CA SER A 364 2.88 25.92 15.08
C SER A 364 2.41 27.20 14.39
#